data_b028d898523927deee7006077d14ef10
#
_entry.id   b028d898523927deee7006077d14ef10
#
_cell.length_a   1.000
_cell.length_b   1.000
_cell.length_c   1.000
_cell.angle_alpha   90.00
_cell.angle_beta   90.00
_cell.angle_gamma   90.00
#
_symmetry.space_group_name_H-M   'P 1'
#
loop_
_entity.id
_entity.type
_entity.pdbx_description
1 polymer ?
#
loop_
_entity_poly.entity_id
_entity_poly.type
_entity_poly.pdbx_seq_one_letter_code
_entity_poly.pdbx_strand_id
1 'polypeptide(L)'
;MKRLAIVALSALMSVNAFALFGETEPNDTRASADMVLFNRVAPWADVGVLTLTPNDSDFFKIRLNAGDWLTAITFPIQSNYFAPDTVMALFDASGNTAIVWNDDAGDGFGSAIRWQADRTGDYYIAITGYHGISGQDDISYYEGATHSEAGSYILTVSVVPEPASMLALGVGLAGLAGLRRRNRK
;
A
#
# COMPACT_ATOMS: atom_id res chain seq x y z
N MET A 1 16.05 32.64 -42.38
CA MET A 1 16.35 32.61 -40.94
C MET A 1 15.32 31.69 -40.31
N LYS A 2 15.74 30.44 -39.95
CA LYS A 2 14.84 29.44 -39.32
C LYS A 2 14.93 29.64 -37.81
N ARG A 3 13.79 30.00 -37.21
CA ARG A 3 13.68 30.13 -35.75
C ARG A 3 13.59 28.72 -35.13
N LEU A 4 14.60 28.33 -34.38
CA LEU A 4 14.64 27.11 -33.58
C LEU A 4 13.81 27.39 -32.32
N ALA A 5 12.66 26.75 -32.17
CA ALA A 5 11.89 26.79 -30.94
C ALA A 5 12.48 25.77 -29.97
N ILE A 6 13.15 26.25 -28.94
CA ILE A 6 13.60 25.41 -27.80
C ILE A 6 12.39 25.21 -26.91
N VAL A 7 11.84 24.01 -26.90
CA VAL A 7 10.83 23.60 -25.91
C VAL A 7 11.59 23.19 -24.67
N ALA A 8 11.59 24.04 -23.66
CA ALA A 8 12.11 23.69 -22.35
C ALA A 8 11.12 22.74 -21.67
N LEU A 9 11.48 21.48 -21.59
CA LEU A 9 10.77 20.47 -20.81
C LEU A 9 11.14 20.69 -19.34
N SER A 10 10.36 21.48 -18.61
CA SER A 10 10.48 21.58 -17.16
C SER A 10 9.96 20.30 -16.54
N ALA A 11 10.87 19.42 -16.13
CA ALA A 11 10.53 18.30 -15.26
C ALA A 11 10.07 18.86 -13.90
N LEU A 12 8.78 18.88 -13.65
CA LEU A 12 8.24 19.10 -12.32
C LEU A 12 8.66 17.89 -11.47
N MET A 13 9.70 18.06 -10.67
CA MET A 13 9.97 17.15 -9.56
C MET A 13 8.88 17.40 -8.52
N SER A 14 7.89 16.53 -8.46
CA SER A 14 6.96 16.49 -7.33
C SER A 14 7.74 16.05 -6.11
N VAL A 15 7.95 16.94 -5.16
CA VAL A 15 8.44 16.58 -3.83
C VAL A 15 7.30 15.84 -3.16
N ASN A 16 7.43 14.52 -3.06
CA ASN A 16 6.50 13.73 -2.26
C ASN A 16 6.78 14.06 -0.79
N ALA A 17 5.88 14.82 -0.16
CA ALA A 17 5.90 15.00 1.28
C ALA A 17 5.29 13.74 1.90
N PHE A 18 5.99 13.14 2.86
CA PHE A 18 5.43 12.12 3.73
C PHE A 18 4.37 12.78 4.61
N ALA A 19 3.19 12.18 4.74
CA ALA A 19 2.24 12.55 5.77
C ALA A 19 2.35 11.54 6.91
N LEU A 20 2.17 12.03 8.12
CA LEU A 20 2.03 11.20 9.30
C LEU A 20 0.54 10.92 9.47
N PHE A 21 0.15 9.66 9.56
CA PHE A 21 -1.18 9.26 9.96
C PHE A 21 -1.15 8.57 11.33
N GLY A 22 -2.26 8.53 12.01
CA GLY A 22 -2.44 7.83 13.27
C GLY A 22 -3.63 6.89 13.19
N GLU A 23 -3.85 6.16 14.24
CA GLU A 23 -5.02 5.30 14.45
C GLU A 23 -6.00 5.94 15.42
N THR A 24 -7.25 5.51 15.34
CA THR A 24 -8.33 5.88 16.26
C THR A 24 -9.04 4.61 16.70
N GLU A 25 -8.79 4.20 17.93
CA GLU A 25 -9.37 2.99 18.48
C GLU A 25 -10.87 3.15 18.84
N PRO A 26 -11.66 2.09 18.67
CA PRO A 26 -11.31 0.79 18.09
C PRO A 26 -11.37 0.81 16.56
N ASN A 27 -10.34 0.24 15.91
CA ASN A 27 -10.28 0.05 14.46
C ASN A 27 -10.20 -1.43 14.05
N ASP A 28 -10.67 -2.33 14.94
CA ASP A 28 -10.56 -3.79 14.86
C ASP A 28 -11.31 -4.45 13.71
N THR A 29 -12.02 -3.70 12.90
CA THR A 29 -12.86 -4.25 11.82
C THR A 29 -12.80 -3.39 10.56
N ARG A 30 -13.15 -3.97 9.41
CA ARG A 30 -13.30 -3.19 8.17
C ARG A 30 -14.33 -2.06 8.28
N ALA A 31 -15.34 -2.24 9.14
CA ALA A 31 -16.36 -1.21 9.35
C ALA A 31 -15.86 -0.02 10.16
N SER A 32 -14.91 -0.27 11.06
CA SER A 32 -14.26 0.75 11.89
C SER A 32 -12.88 1.17 11.39
N ALA A 33 -12.45 0.64 10.25
CA ALA A 33 -11.12 0.87 9.69
C ALA A 33 -10.79 2.35 9.54
N ASP A 34 -9.62 2.74 10.03
CA ASP A 34 -9.09 4.06 9.81
C ASP A 34 -8.79 4.29 8.32
N MET A 35 -9.12 5.47 7.85
CA MET A 35 -8.76 5.85 6.50
C MET A 35 -7.31 6.29 6.45
N VAL A 36 -6.51 5.60 5.67
CA VAL A 36 -5.22 6.16 5.25
C VAL A 36 -5.55 7.31 4.32
N LEU A 37 -5.48 8.54 4.87
CA LEU A 37 -5.95 9.76 4.21
C LEU A 37 -5.03 10.15 3.05
N PHE A 38 -5.37 9.66 1.87
CA PHE A 38 -4.70 10.05 0.65
C PHE A 38 -5.60 10.90 -0.23
N ASN A 39 -5.54 12.18 0.00
CA ASN A 39 -5.99 13.17 -0.99
C ASN A 39 -4.91 13.41 -2.06
N ARG A 40 -4.12 12.39 -2.39
CA ARG A 40 -2.98 12.55 -3.28
C ARG A 40 -3.12 11.71 -4.53
N VAL A 41 -2.68 12.31 -5.62
CA VAL A 41 -2.48 11.56 -6.86
C VAL A 41 -1.18 10.76 -6.69
N ALA A 42 -1.25 9.45 -6.88
CA ALA A 42 -0.07 8.60 -6.85
C ALA A 42 1.01 9.09 -7.85
N PRO A 43 2.32 8.97 -7.56
CA PRO A 43 2.87 8.17 -6.46
C PRO A 43 2.87 8.91 -5.12
N TRP A 44 2.66 8.19 -4.03
CA TRP A 44 2.75 8.74 -2.68
C TRP A 44 3.20 7.68 -1.67
N ALA A 45 3.69 8.12 -0.52
CA ALA A 45 4.01 7.26 0.62
C ALA A 45 3.72 8.01 1.92
N ASP A 46 3.19 7.30 2.90
CA ASP A 46 2.88 7.83 4.22
C ASP A 46 3.34 6.87 5.32
N VAL A 47 3.47 7.40 6.53
CA VAL A 47 4.01 6.69 7.69
C VAL A 47 3.09 6.92 8.88
N GLY A 48 2.75 5.84 9.59
CA GLY A 48 2.03 5.89 10.87
C GLY A 48 2.89 5.33 11.99
N VAL A 49 2.75 5.89 13.20
CA VAL A 49 3.26 5.29 14.44
C VAL A 49 2.04 4.83 15.22
N LEU A 50 1.91 3.55 15.39
CA LEU A 50 0.70 2.84 15.78
C LEU A 50 1.01 1.91 16.96
N THR A 51 -0.02 1.36 17.59
CA THR A 51 0.13 0.54 18.79
C THR A 51 -0.77 -0.68 18.72
N LEU A 52 -0.18 -1.85 18.76
CA LEU A 52 -0.90 -3.10 18.89
C LEU A 52 -1.10 -3.44 20.38
N THR A 53 -2.29 -3.86 20.75
CA THR A 53 -2.62 -4.35 22.08
C THR A 53 -3.05 -5.83 22.04
N PRO A 54 -3.07 -6.58 23.16
CA PRO A 54 -3.49 -7.96 23.11
C PRO A 54 -4.92 -8.13 22.59
N ASN A 55 -5.09 -9.06 21.66
CA ASN A 55 -6.35 -9.36 20.96
C ASN A 55 -6.84 -8.23 20.04
N ASP A 56 -5.92 -7.45 19.51
CA ASP A 56 -6.15 -6.29 18.67
C ASP A 56 -5.96 -6.61 17.19
N SER A 57 -6.61 -5.87 16.33
CA SER A 57 -6.41 -5.92 14.90
C SER A 57 -6.63 -4.57 14.28
N ASP A 58 -5.58 -3.97 13.77
CA ASP A 58 -5.62 -2.65 13.16
C ASP A 58 -6.03 -2.73 11.70
N PHE A 59 -7.16 -2.15 11.36
CA PHE A 59 -7.63 -2.08 9.97
C PHE A 59 -7.47 -0.68 9.39
N PHE A 60 -6.83 -0.63 8.23
CA PHE A 60 -6.62 0.61 7.47
C PHE A 60 -7.24 0.51 6.09
N LYS A 61 -8.19 1.38 5.82
CA LYS A 61 -8.86 1.46 4.52
C LYS A 61 -8.05 2.30 3.53
N ILE A 62 -7.86 1.78 2.34
CA ILE A 62 -7.15 2.43 1.25
C ILE A 62 -7.92 2.30 -0.07
N ARG A 63 -7.91 3.36 -0.89
CA ARG A 63 -8.44 3.32 -2.25
C ARG A 63 -7.33 3.17 -3.26
N LEU A 64 -7.45 2.18 -4.13
CA LEU A 64 -6.49 1.91 -5.22
C LEU A 64 -7.21 2.00 -6.57
N ASN A 65 -6.49 2.42 -7.60
CA ASN A 65 -6.92 2.26 -8.98
C ASN A 65 -6.37 0.95 -9.56
N ALA A 66 -7.03 0.40 -10.55
CA ALA A 66 -6.48 -0.73 -11.30
C ALA A 66 -5.09 -0.39 -11.85
N GLY A 67 -4.12 -1.27 -11.61
CA GLY A 67 -2.72 -1.08 -11.99
C GLY A 67 -1.84 -0.43 -10.92
N ASP A 68 -2.39 0.18 -9.88
CA ASP A 68 -1.60 0.74 -8.78
C ASP A 68 -0.84 -0.38 -8.02
N TRP A 69 0.44 -0.12 -7.74
CA TRP A 69 1.23 -0.96 -6.85
C TRP A 69 1.15 -0.45 -5.42
N LEU A 70 0.60 -1.26 -4.54
CA LEU A 70 0.64 -1.07 -3.10
C LEU A 70 1.87 -1.76 -2.52
N THR A 71 2.56 -1.08 -1.62
CA THR A 71 3.55 -1.67 -0.71
C THR A 71 3.24 -1.19 0.70
N ALA A 72 3.13 -2.11 1.63
CA ALA A 72 2.96 -1.83 3.04
C ALA A 72 3.98 -2.62 3.85
N ILE A 73 4.57 -2.00 4.88
CA ILE A 73 5.62 -2.60 5.70
C ILE A 73 5.40 -2.15 7.14
N THR A 74 5.45 -3.10 8.08
CA THR A 74 5.51 -2.82 9.52
C THR A 74 6.95 -2.89 10.01
N PHE A 75 7.29 -1.99 10.92
CA PHE A 75 8.56 -1.99 11.66
C PHE A 75 8.24 -1.96 13.15
N PRO A 76 8.22 -3.11 13.84
CA PRO A 76 8.03 -3.16 15.27
C PRO A 76 9.08 -2.33 16.01
N ILE A 77 8.62 -1.53 16.98
CA ILE A 77 9.51 -0.70 17.79
C ILE A 77 9.83 -1.45 19.06
N GLN A 78 11.08 -1.85 19.20
CA GLN A 78 11.51 -2.55 20.41
C GLN A 78 11.54 -1.60 21.62
N SER A 79 10.77 -1.96 22.64
CA SER A 79 10.76 -1.29 23.94
C SER A 79 10.93 -2.32 25.05
N ASN A 80 11.92 -2.14 25.90
CA ASN A 80 12.15 -3.01 27.08
C ASN A 80 12.18 -4.52 26.78
N TYR A 81 12.81 -4.93 25.68
CA TYR A 81 12.89 -6.31 25.20
C TYR A 81 11.62 -6.87 24.54
N PHE A 82 10.59 -6.06 24.37
CA PHE A 82 9.38 -6.45 23.68
C PHE A 82 9.20 -5.60 22.44
N ALA A 83 8.92 -6.25 21.33
CA ALA A 83 8.42 -5.66 20.10
C ALA A 83 7.24 -6.52 19.66
N PRO A 84 6.15 -5.96 19.15
CA PRO A 84 5.05 -6.79 18.67
C PRO A 84 5.51 -7.59 17.45
N ASP A 85 5.20 -8.87 17.46
CA ASP A 85 5.33 -9.73 16.29
C ASP A 85 4.09 -9.54 15.44
N THR A 86 4.23 -8.86 14.28
CA THR A 86 3.11 -8.41 13.46
C THR A 86 2.85 -9.35 12.31
N VAL A 87 1.59 -9.66 12.05
CA VAL A 87 1.11 -10.35 10.85
C VAL A 87 0.26 -9.37 10.03
N MET A 88 0.53 -9.25 8.75
CA MET A 88 -0.16 -8.31 7.86
C MET A 88 -0.86 -9.02 6.72
N ALA A 89 -2.08 -8.59 6.41
CA ALA A 89 -2.83 -9.04 5.24
C ALA A 89 -3.51 -7.90 4.50
N LEU A 90 -3.80 -8.13 3.24
CA LEU A 90 -4.62 -7.26 2.40
C LEU A 90 -5.93 -7.96 2.05
N PHE A 91 -7.04 -7.29 2.29
CA PHE A 91 -8.38 -7.75 1.94
C PHE A 91 -9.04 -6.79 0.95
N ASP A 92 -9.96 -7.30 0.17
CA ASP A 92 -10.93 -6.46 -0.54
C ASP A 92 -12.18 -6.19 0.33
N ALA A 93 -13.09 -5.39 -0.20
CA ALA A 93 -14.30 -5.02 0.53
C ALA A 93 -15.29 -6.18 0.73
N SER A 94 -15.15 -7.30 0.03
CA SER A 94 -16.13 -8.38 -0.03
C SER A 94 -15.62 -9.71 0.49
N GLY A 95 -14.32 -9.93 0.50
CA GLY A 95 -13.69 -11.21 0.84
C GLY A 95 -13.23 -11.32 2.27
N ASN A 96 -13.31 -12.52 2.83
CA ASN A 96 -12.73 -12.87 4.12
C ASN A 96 -11.41 -13.62 3.99
N THR A 97 -10.95 -13.82 2.76
CA THR A 97 -9.64 -14.42 2.46
C THR A 97 -8.69 -13.32 2.03
N ALA A 98 -7.51 -13.30 2.60
CA ALA A 98 -6.48 -12.35 2.24
C ALA A 98 -6.06 -12.50 0.77
N ILE A 99 -5.94 -11.38 0.08
CA ILE A 99 -5.39 -11.31 -1.27
C ILE A 99 -3.90 -11.63 -1.26
N VAL A 100 -3.21 -11.08 -0.28
CA VAL A 100 -1.80 -11.30 0.02
C VAL A 100 -1.61 -11.11 1.51
N TRP A 101 -0.68 -11.86 2.09
CA TRP A 101 -0.35 -11.76 3.50
C TRP A 101 1.14 -12.06 3.71
N ASN A 102 1.65 -11.65 4.85
CA ASN A 102 3.01 -11.92 5.29
C ASN A 102 3.09 -11.83 6.80
N ASP A 103 3.88 -12.71 7.38
CA ASP A 103 4.21 -12.74 8.78
C ASP A 103 5.57 -12.04 8.98
N ASP A 104 6.65 -12.67 8.53
CA ASP A 104 8.01 -12.16 8.68
C ASP A 104 8.57 -11.60 7.36
N ALA A 105 9.11 -10.40 7.39
CA ALA A 105 9.79 -9.79 6.27
C ALA A 105 11.24 -9.42 6.62
N GLY A 106 12.14 -10.37 6.40
CA GLY A 106 13.55 -10.16 6.66
C GLY A 106 13.96 -10.47 8.11
N ASP A 107 14.88 -9.66 8.66
CA ASP A 107 15.40 -9.88 10.02
C ASP A 107 14.51 -9.15 11.03
N GLY A 108 13.53 -9.84 11.60
CA GLY A 108 12.70 -9.30 12.68
C GLY A 108 11.22 -9.64 12.53
N PHE A 109 10.42 -9.18 13.47
CA PHE A 109 9.00 -9.46 13.63
C PHE A 109 8.09 -8.51 12.82
N GLY A 110 8.59 -7.89 11.78
CA GLY A 110 7.82 -7.01 10.92
C GLY A 110 7.36 -7.69 9.64
N SER A 111 6.19 -7.32 9.16
CA SER A 111 5.58 -7.86 7.95
C SER A 111 5.74 -6.91 6.77
N ALA A 112 5.79 -7.45 5.56
CA ALA A 112 5.77 -6.65 4.35
C ALA A 112 4.94 -7.30 3.25
N ILE A 113 4.07 -6.53 2.65
CA ILE A 113 3.28 -6.96 1.49
C ILE A 113 3.53 -6.03 0.31
N ARG A 114 3.48 -6.60 -0.88
CA ARG A 114 3.45 -5.87 -2.14
C ARG A 114 2.47 -6.51 -3.09
N TRP A 115 1.57 -5.71 -3.64
CA TRP A 115 0.53 -6.20 -4.52
C TRP A 115 0.12 -5.16 -5.56
N GLN A 116 -0.25 -5.62 -6.76
CA GLN A 116 -0.77 -4.76 -7.81
C GLN A 116 -2.29 -4.88 -7.89
N ALA A 117 -2.99 -3.75 -7.81
CA ALA A 117 -4.44 -3.74 -7.85
C ALA A 117 -4.97 -4.20 -9.22
N ASP A 118 -5.76 -5.26 -9.22
CA ASP A 118 -6.41 -5.81 -10.42
C ASP A 118 -7.65 -5.00 -10.83
N ARG A 119 -8.22 -4.25 -9.89
CA ARG A 119 -9.40 -3.40 -10.10
C ARG A 119 -9.34 -2.14 -9.24
N THR A 120 -10.04 -1.10 -9.67
CA THR A 120 -10.26 0.10 -8.86
C THR A 120 -11.27 -0.20 -7.77
N GLY A 121 -10.90 0.06 -6.52
CA GLY A 121 -11.76 -0.24 -5.38
C GLY A 121 -11.17 0.16 -4.04
N ASP A 122 -11.93 -0.13 -2.99
CA ASP A 122 -11.50 -0.01 -1.61
C ASP A 122 -10.89 -1.34 -1.16
N TYR A 123 -9.74 -1.25 -0.50
CA TYR A 123 -9.00 -2.36 0.07
C TYR A 123 -8.69 -2.06 1.53
N TYR A 124 -8.35 -3.09 2.29
CA TYR A 124 -8.09 -2.99 3.71
C TYR A 124 -6.78 -3.68 4.02
N ILE A 125 -5.83 -2.92 4.54
CA ILE A 125 -4.63 -3.46 5.18
C ILE A 125 -5.05 -3.81 6.60
N ALA A 126 -4.85 -5.06 7.00
CA ALA A 126 -5.11 -5.53 8.35
C ALA A 126 -3.80 -5.97 8.98
N ILE A 127 -3.58 -5.58 10.22
CA ILE A 127 -2.41 -5.94 11.01
C ILE A 127 -2.91 -6.53 12.32
N THR A 128 -2.33 -7.66 12.73
CA THR A 128 -2.60 -8.30 14.00
C THR A 128 -1.31 -8.88 14.58
N GLY A 129 -1.34 -9.41 15.78
CA GLY A 129 -0.19 -10.10 16.38
C GLY A 129 -0.06 -11.54 15.92
N TYR A 130 1.17 -12.04 15.94
CA TYR A 130 1.46 -13.44 15.69
C TYR A 130 0.62 -14.35 16.60
N HIS A 131 0.16 -15.47 16.10
CA HIS A 131 -0.86 -16.32 16.72
C HIS A 131 -2.24 -15.69 16.93
N GLY A 132 -2.46 -14.51 16.40
CA GLY A 132 -3.78 -13.90 16.37
C GLY A 132 -4.79 -14.70 15.58
N ILE A 133 -4.30 -15.55 14.69
CA ILE A 133 -5.11 -16.44 13.89
C ILE A 133 -4.75 -17.87 14.28
N SER A 134 -5.67 -18.54 14.90
CA SER A 134 -5.50 -19.89 15.33
C SER A 134 -5.27 -20.84 14.16
N GLY A 135 -4.05 -21.29 14.02
CA GLY A 135 -3.72 -22.40 13.20
C GLY A 135 -3.29 -22.16 11.78
N GLN A 136 -2.83 -21.09 11.46
CA GLN A 136 -2.55 -20.49 10.75
C GLN A 136 -2.42 -20.29 9.59
N ASP A 137 -3.11 -20.12 8.95
CA ASP A 137 -3.12 -19.80 7.67
C ASP A 137 -3.34 -18.41 7.41
N ASP A 138 -3.10 -17.57 8.13
CA ASP A 138 -3.03 -16.16 8.02
C ASP A 138 -3.65 -15.49 6.79
N ILE A 139 -4.37 -16.31 6.03
CA ILE A 139 -5.16 -15.91 4.88
C ILE A 139 -6.61 -15.69 5.22
N SER A 140 -6.99 -16.02 6.45
CA SER A 140 -8.35 -15.88 6.89
C SER A 140 -8.56 -14.56 7.63
N TYR A 141 -9.69 -14.38 8.10
CA TYR A 141 -10.31 -13.24 8.68
C TYR A 141 -9.62 -12.72 9.97
N TYR A 142 -9.20 -11.48 9.96
CA TYR A 142 -8.48 -10.87 11.07
C TYR A 142 -9.39 -10.26 12.16
N GLU A 143 -10.66 -9.99 11.86
CA GLU A 143 -11.57 -9.43 12.86
C GLU A 143 -11.80 -10.45 14.00
N GLY A 144 -11.51 -10.04 15.23
CA GLY A 144 -11.59 -10.91 16.40
C GLY A 144 -10.40 -11.86 16.59
N ALA A 145 -9.26 -11.55 16.01
CA ALA A 145 -8.00 -12.24 16.24
C ALA A 145 -7.65 -12.23 17.74
N THR A 146 -6.98 -13.28 18.19
CA THR A 146 -6.60 -13.43 19.61
C THR A 146 -5.11 -13.70 19.72
N HIS A 147 -4.37 -12.78 20.33
CA HIS A 147 -2.92 -12.87 20.52
C HIS A 147 -2.49 -12.16 21.81
N SER A 148 -1.25 -12.34 22.19
CA SER A 148 -0.65 -11.65 23.35
C SER A 148 0.32 -10.53 22.96
N GLU A 149 0.51 -10.32 21.67
CA GLU A 149 1.42 -9.31 21.17
C GLU A 149 0.98 -7.91 21.56
N ALA A 150 1.93 -7.07 21.95
CA ALA A 150 1.68 -5.69 22.36
C ALA A 150 2.92 -4.82 22.14
N GLY A 151 2.70 -3.60 21.76
CA GLY A 151 3.77 -2.61 21.59
C GLY A 151 3.54 -1.70 20.38
N SER A 152 4.43 -0.75 20.22
CA SER A 152 4.34 0.18 19.10
C SER A 152 5.01 -0.38 17.86
N TYR A 153 4.49 -0.01 16.71
CA TYR A 153 5.09 -0.30 15.41
C TYR A 153 4.95 0.91 14.47
N ILE A 154 5.80 0.96 13.46
CA ILE A 154 5.67 1.92 12.37
C ILE A 154 5.04 1.19 11.19
N LEU A 155 3.97 1.72 10.63
CA LEU A 155 3.42 1.29 9.36
C LEU A 155 3.83 2.28 8.28
N THR A 156 4.49 1.80 7.23
CA THR A 156 4.72 2.57 6.01
C THR A 156 3.82 2.03 4.90
N VAL A 157 3.14 2.92 4.23
CA VAL A 157 2.28 2.58 3.08
C VAL A 157 2.69 3.43 1.89
N SER A 158 2.89 2.82 0.75
CA SER A 158 3.16 3.53 -0.50
C SER A 158 2.31 2.99 -1.65
N VAL A 159 1.89 3.90 -2.51
CA VAL A 159 1.19 3.56 -3.76
C VAL A 159 1.91 4.20 -4.93
N VAL A 160 2.23 3.38 -5.90
CA VAL A 160 2.88 3.81 -7.14
C VAL A 160 2.00 3.37 -8.31
N PRO A 161 1.56 4.31 -9.19
CA PRO A 161 0.78 3.94 -10.36
C PRO A 161 1.60 3.08 -11.30
N GLU A 162 0.93 2.29 -12.11
CA GLU A 162 1.61 1.69 -13.26
C GLU A 162 2.33 2.78 -14.06
N PRO A 163 3.62 2.56 -14.41
CA PRO A 163 4.35 3.60 -15.12
C PRO A 163 3.61 4.01 -16.40
N ALA A 164 3.25 5.27 -16.51
CA ALA A 164 2.67 5.85 -17.72
C ALA A 164 3.59 5.70 -18.96
N SER A 165 4.80 5.20 -18.77
CA SER A 165 5.73 4.80 -19.81
C SER A 165 5.14 3.81 -20.83
N MET A 166 4.29 2.87 -20.38
CA MET A 166 3.60 1.94 -21.27
C MET A 166 2.59 2.66 -22.16
N LEU A 167 1.85 3.63 -21.60
CA LEU A 167 0.94 4.48 -22.37
C LEU A 167 1.71 5.39 -23.32
N ALA A 168 2.78 6.02 -22.85
CA ALA A 168 3.64 6.88 -23.66
C ALA A 168 4.32 6.12 -24.81
N LEU A 169 4.78 4.88 -24.54
CA LEU A 169 5.33 4.00 -25.57
C LEU A 169 4.26 3.65 -26.62
N GLY A 170 3.06 3.27 -26.17
CA GLY A 170 1.94 2.95 -27.06
C GLY A 170 1.55 4.13 -27.97
N VAL A 171 1.43 5.33 -27.41
CA VAL A 171 1.14 6.56 -28.15
C VAL A 171 2.30 6.92 -29.11
N GLY A 172 3.55 6.77 -28.65
CA GLY A 172 4.74 6.99 -29.49
C GLY A 172 4.79 6.06 -30.69
N LEU A 173 4.56 4.77 -30.49
CA LEU A 173 4.51 3.77 -31.57
C LEU A 173 3.35 4.01 -32.55
N ALA A 174 2.16 4.36 -32.03
CA ALA A 174 1.01 4.72 -32.86
C ALA A 174 1.29 5.96 -33.71
N GLY A 175 1.94 6.98 -33.12
CA GLY A 175 2.38 8.19 -33.84
C GLY A 175 3.36 7.88 -34.96
N LEU A 176 4.36 7.04 -34.70
CA LEU A 176 5.34 6.60 -35.71
C LEU A 176 4.68 5.80 -36.86
N ALA A 177 3.73 4.92 -36.52
CA ALA A 177 2.99 4.16 -37.51
C ALA A 177 2.12 5.08 -38.40
N GLY A 178 1.52 6.13 -37.82
CA GLY A 178 0.76 7.15 -38.55
C GLY A 178 1.62 7.96 -39.51
N LEU A 179 2.81 8.38 -39.09
CA LEU A 179 3.77 9.09 -39.93
C LEU A 179 4.25 8.25 -41.13
N ARG A 180 4.52 6.95 -40.87
CA ARG A 180 4.95 6.00 -41.93
C ARG A 180 3.88 5.80 -43.01
N ARG A 181 2.60 5.79 -42.62
CA ARG A 181 1.47 5.70 -43.55
C ARG A 181 1.34 6.97 -44.43
N ARG A 182 1.57 8.14 -43.83
CA ARG A 182 1.48 9.43 -44.53
C ARG A 182 2.56 9.61 -45.60
N ASN A 183 3.76 9.10 -45.35
CA ASN A 183 4.89 9.20 -46.29
C ASN A 183 4.86 8.15 -47.43
N ARG A 184 3.85 7.27 -47.47
CA ARG A 184 3.65 6.29 -48.55
C ARG A 184 2.59 6.69 -49.58
N LYS A 185 2.02 7.87 -49.44
CA LYS A 185 1.14 8.52 -50.41
C LYS A 185 1.85 9.67 -51.10
#